data_3b21102eb434f888b8edc6fb71f7dc20
#
_entry.id   3b21102eb434f888b8edc6fb71f7dc20
#
_cell.length_a   1.000
_cell.length_b   1.000
_cell.length_c   1.000
_cell.angle_alpha   90.00
_cell.angle_beta   90.00
_cell.angle_gamma   90.00
#
_symmetry.space_group_name_H-M   'P 1'
#
loop_
_entity.id
_entity.type
_entity.pdbx_description
1 polymer ?
#
loop_
_entity_poly.entity_id
_entity_poly.type
_entity_poly.pdbx_seq_one_letter_code
_entity_poly.pdbx_strand_id
1 'polypeptide(L)'
;MNGTDGFGNFARFPIDSNILSKHIMLLGGIGTGKTNAFFQIVNQLGGKLTDEDVMIIFDTKGDFYHEFYTPGDIVISNDSTATGSGELDYWNIFNEIEPGEHMLESVIEISKSLFAEQCKNTNQIFFPNAAKDIFMACVLHFMRSVPPQGRTNKALVHYINSTPTRQIKAMLASYDDLRAMTSYIDNEDSPQTQGVMSVLQQVIREVFIGNFSKVGTLSLRNLVRKKGGKKVFIEYYLSIGSMLSPVYSLMFDMAIKAALGRKRSAGNVYFITDEFRLLPNLEHIDDAVNFGRSLGIKFMIGIQNVEQIYECYGEERARSILSGFLT
;
A
#
# COMPACT_ATOMS: atom_id res chain seq x y z
N MET A 1 -21.20 -13.00 14.21
CA MET A 1 -21.73 -11.62 14.25
C MET A 1 -23.08 -11.64 14.92
N ASN A 2 -23.39 -10.62 15.70
CA ASN A 2 -24.68 -10.44 16.34
C ASN A 2 -25.47 -9.35 15.58
N GLY A 3 -26.76 -9.52 15.46
CA GLY A 3 -27.65 -8.58 14.77
C GLY A 3 -29.12 -8.88 15.05
N THR A 4 -29.98 -8.32 14.24
CA THR A 4 -31.41 -8.62 14.23
C THR A 4 -31.82 -9.19 12.88
N ASP A 5 -32.77 -10.12 12.88
CA ASP A 5 -33.39 -10.59 11.64
C ASP A 5 -34.36 -9.53 11.07
N GLY A 6 -34.94 -9.80 9.90
CA GLY A 6 -35.91 -8.90 9.27
C GLY A 6 -37.20 -8.65 10.07
N PHE A 7 -37.40 -9.34 11.18
CA PHE A 7 -38.53 -9.20 12.10
C PHE A 7 -38.15 -8.51 13.41
N GLY A 8 -36.86 -8.09 13.55
CA GLY A 8 -36.35 -7.42 14.74
C GLY A 8 -35.93 -8.36 15.87
N ASN A 9 -35.93 -9.68 15.68
CA ASN A 9 -35.48 -10.63 16.68
C ASN A 9 -33.94 -10.72 16.68
N PHE A 10 -33.35 -10.96 17.85
CA PHE A 10 -31.93 -11.18 17.98
C PHE A 10 -31.48 -12.38 17.14
N ALA A 11 -30.49 -12.17 16.30
CA ALA A 11 -29.94 -13.21 15.43
C ALA A 11 -28.41 -13.29 15.55
N ARG A 12 -27.85 -14.50 15.43
CA ARG A 12 -26.41 -14.72 15.36
C ARG A 12 -26.04 -15.32 14.02
N PHE A 13 -25.06 -14.70 13.36
CA PHE A 13 -24.42 -15.27 12.18
C PHE A 13 -23.02 -15.76 12.57
N PRO A 14 -22.80 -17.08 12.68
CA PRO A 14 -21.47 -17.60 13.01
C PRO A 14 -20.54 -17.45 11.80
N ILE A 15 -19.34 -16.93 12.01
CA ILE A 15 -18.25 -16.95 11.06
C ILE A 15 -17.22 -17.93 11.61
N ASP A 16 -17.22 -19.13 11.09
CA ASP A 16 -16.24 -20.15 11.43
C ASP A 16 -14.95 -20.00 10.63
N SER A 17 -13.96 -20.84 10.92
CA SER A 17 -12.68 -20.83 10.22
C SER A 17 -12.79 -21.12 8.72
N ASN A 18 -13.82 -21.86 8.30
CA ASN A 18 -14.06 -22.18 6.90
C ASN A 18 -14.58 -20.96 6.14
N ILE A 19 -15.59 -20.27 6.69
CA ILE A 19 -16.10 -19.01 6.12
C ILE A 19 -14.98 -17.94 6.09
N LEU A 20 -14.26 -17.80 7.19
CA LEU A 20 -13.17 -16.84 7.29
C LEU A 20 -12.03 -17.09 6.28
N SER A 21 -11.83 -18.35 5.90
CA SER A 21 -10.81 -18.72 4.90
C SER A 21 -11.18 -18.36 3.46
N LYS A 22 -12.44 -17.99 3.20
CA LYS A 22 -12.96 -17.73 1.84
C LYS A 22 -12.99 -16.26 1.47
N HIS A 23 -12.36 -15.40 2.27
CA HIS A 23 -12.49 -13.95 2.22
C HIS A 23 -13.93 -13.48 2.51
N ILE A 24 -14.08 -12.25 2.94
CA ILE A 24 -15.38 -11.67 3.29
C ILE A 24 -15.52 -10.34 2.56
N MET A 25 -16.65 -10.18 1.86
CA MET A 25 -17.02 -8.90 1.27
C MET A 25 -18.36 -8.46 1.85
N LEU A 26 -18.39 -7.27 2.44
CA LEU A 26 -19.60 -6.63 2.93
C LEU A 26 -20.07 -5.58 1.91
N LEU A 27 -21.21 -5.88 1.29
CA LEU A 27 -21.85 -5.01 0.31
C LEU A 27 -23.02 -4.27 0.95
N GLY A 28 -23.09 -2.96 0.81
CA GLY A 28 -24.21 -2.17 1.27
C GLY A 28 -23.94 -0.67 1.27
N GLY A 29 -24.97 0.13 1.14
CA GLY A 29 -24.91 1.59 1.14
C GLY A 29 -24.44 2.19 2.48
N ILE A 30 -24.42 3.52 2.56
CA ILE A 30 -24.09 4.26 3.79
C ILE A 30 -25.15 3.94 4.87
N GLY A 31 -24.69 3.73 6.09
CA GLY A 31 -25.62 3.48 7.24
C GLY A 31 -26.17 2.06 7.35
N THR A 32 -25.79 1.13 6.47
CA THR A 32 -26.26 -0.28 6.52
C THR A 32 -25.59 -1.15 7.60
N GLY A 33 -24.66 -0.59 8.38
CA GLY A 33 -24.03 -1.31 9.49
C GLY A 33 -22.77 -2.10 9.12
N LYS A 34 -22.18 -1.88 7.92
CA LYS A 34 -20.92 -2.55 7.51
C LYS A 34 -19.80 -2.36 8.55
N THR A 35 -19.54 -1.13 8.97
CA THR A 35 -18.50 -0.82 9.96
C THR A 35 -18.77 -1.55 11.29
N ASN A 36 -20.02 -1.62 11.75
CA ASN A 36 -20.37 -2.40 12.94
C ASN A 36 -20.09 -3.89 12.79
N ALA A 37 -20.34 -4.46 11.59
CA ALA A 37 -20.00 -5.85 11.32
C ALA A 37 -18.48 -6.07 11.36
N PHE A 38 -17.70 -5.19 10.76
CA PHE A 38 -16.22 -5.22 10.87
C PHE A 38 -15.76 -5.08 12.31
N PHE A 39 -16.33 -4.19 13.10
CA PHE A 39 -15.99 -4.04 14.52
C PHE A 39 -16.18 -5.33 15.29
N GLN A 40 -17.30 -6.03 15.08
CA GLN A 40 -17.53 -7.32 15.71
C GLN A 40 -16.49 -8.38 15.28
N ILE A 41 -16.06 -8.37 14.02
CA ILE A 41 -15.06 -9.30 13.51
C ILE A 41 -13.68 -8.96 14.11
N VAL A 42 -13.26 -7.69 14.03
CA VAL A 42 -11.97 -7.24 14.54
C VAL A 42 -11.84 -7.47 16.04
N ASN A 43 -12.89 -7.19 16.83
CA ASN A 43 -12.92 -7.43 18.26
C ASN A 43 -12.70 -8.91 18.59
N GLN A 44 -13.37 -9.81 17.88
CA GLN A 44 -13.29 -11.25 18.15
C GLN A 44 -11.98 -11.88 17.63
N LEU A 45 -11.43 -11.38 16.54
CA LEU A 45 -10.17 -11.87 15.98
C LEU A 45 -8.96 -11.23 16.66
N GLY A 46 -9.00 -9.93 16.93
CA GLY A 46 -7.89 -9.19 17.52
C GLY A 46 -7.42 -9.76 18.85
N GLY A 47 -8.37 -10.21 19.69
CA GLY A 47 -8.05 -10.88 20.96
C GLY A 47 -7.56 -12.33 20.82
N LYS A 48 -7.52 -12.88 19.60
CA LYS A 48 -7.09 -14.27 19.31
C LYS A 48 -5.87 -14.33 18.40
N LEU A 49 -5.29 -13.21 18.03
CA LEU A 49 -4.07 -13.20 17.24
C LEU A 49 -2.96 -13.89 18.01
N THR A 50 -2.25 -14.76 17.33
CA THR A 50 -1.05 -15.42 17.81
C THR A 50 0.20 -14.74 17.23
N ASP A 51 1.38 -15.05 17.73
CA ASP A 51 2.65 -14.51 17.19
C ASP A 51 2.84 -14.85 15.71
N GLU A 52 2.10 -15.83 15.19
CA GLU A 52 2.11 -16.24 13.80
C GLU A 52 1.11 -15.44 12.92
N ASP A 53 0.36 -14.53 13.51
CA ASP A 53 -0.65 -13.72 12.81
C ASP A 53 -0.22 -12.25 12.73
N VAL A 54 -0.77 -11.53 11.75
CA VAL A 54 -0.76 -10.07 11.66
C VAL A 54 -2.07 -9.60 11.04
N MET A 55 -2.58 -8.47 11.55
CA MET A 55 -3.81 -7.87 11.05
C MET A 55 -3.50 -6.46 10.54
N ILE A 56 -3.69 -6.22 9.24
CA ILE A 56 -3.50 -4.93 8.60
C ILE A 56 -4.86 -4.32 8.36
N ILE A 57 -5.10 -3.17 8.96
CA ILE A 57 -6.38 -2.46 8.92
C ILE A 57 -6.17 -1.13 8.20
N PHE A 58 -6.85 -0.93 7.08
CA PHE A 58 -6.94 0.36 6.41
C PHE A 58 -8.10 1.14 7.03
N ASP A 59 -7.75 2.12 7.83
CA ASP A 59 -8.68 2.87 8.68
C ASP A 59 -8.96 4.25 8.09
N THR A 60 -10.15 4.45 7.55
CA THR A 60 -10.48 5.67 6.82
C THR A 60 -10.93 6.84 7.71
N LYS A 61 -11.17 6.59 8.98
CA LYS A 61 -11.70 7.59 9.91
C LYS A 61 -11.01 7.57 11.28
N GLY A 62 -10.08 6.66 11.49
CA GLY A 62 -9.49 6.41 12.80
C GLY A 62 -10.39 5.62 13.75
N ASP A 63 -11.57 5.17 13.30
CA ASP A 63 -12.54 4.48 14.14
C ASP A 63 -11.99 3.15 14.68
N PHE A 64 -11.27 2.39 13.83
CA PHE A 64 -10.65 1.13 14.24
C PHE A 64 -9.47 1.35 15.17
N TYR A 65 -8.65 2.35 14.92
CA TYR A 65 -7.55 2.72 15.78
C TYR A 65 -8.06 3.08 17.19
N HIS A 66 -9.03 3.97 17.28
CA HIS A 66 -9.59 4.41 18.56
C HIS A 66 -10.19 3.27 19.37
N GLU A 67 -10.83 2.30 18.72
CA GLU A 67 -11.52 1.22 19.40
C GLU A 67 -10.61 0.04 19.74
N PHE A 68 -9.65 -0.31 18.86
CA PHE A 68 -8.95 -1.59 18.94
C PHE A 68 -7.44 -1.49 19.17
N TYR A 69 -6.87 -0.29 19.24
CA TYR A 69 -5.44 -0.15 19.51
C TYR A 69 -5.06 -0.69 20.89
N THR A 70 -3.98 -1.46 20.93
CA THR A 70 -3.36 -1.92 22.17
C THR A 70 -1.85 -1.62 22.14
N PRO A 71 -1.22 -1.35 23.30
CA PRO A 71 0.23 -1.10 23.36
C PRO A 71 1.03 -2.20 22.64
N GLY A 72 1.89 -1.80 21.71
CA GLY A 72 2.67 -2.71 20.87
C GLY A 72 2.12 -2.90 19.45
N ASP A 73 0.90 -2.45 19.18
CA ASP A 73 0.36 -2.31 17.82
C ASP A 73 1.04 -1.16 17.09
N ILE A 74 0.92 -1.14 15.77
CA ILE A 74 1.61 -0.19 14.90
C ILE A 74 0.60 0.74 14.24
N VAL A 75 0.92 2.02 14.20
CA VAL A 75 0.12 3.03 13.51
C VAL A 75 0.96 3.71 12.43
N ILE A 76 0.46 3.70 11.21
CA ILE A 76 1.01 4.42 10.07
C ILE A 76 0.01 5.51 9.71
N SER A 77 0.34 6.74 10.06
CA SER A 77 -0.53 7.90 9.83
C SER A 77 0.29 9.07 9.30
N ASN A 78 -0.34 9.91 8.48
CA ASN A 78 0.22 11.22 8.13
C ASN A 78 -0.26 12.34 9.08
N ASP A 79 -1.13 12.04 10.00
CA ASP A 79 -1.53 12.94 11.08
C ASP A 79 -0.57 12.79 12.27
N SER A 80 0.12 13.89 12.62
CA SER A 80 1.04 13.91 13.75
C SER A 80 0.33 13.84 15.12
N THR A 81 -0.99 14.03 15.14
CA THR A 81 -1.81 13.98 16.37
C THR A 81 -2.39 12.60 16.64
N ALA A 82 -2.47 11.74 15.62
CA ALA A 82 -3.07 10.42 15.71
C ALA A 82 -2.27 9.44 16.60
N THR A 83 -1.00 9.72 16.80
CA THR A 83 -0.10 8.87 17.57
C THR A 83 0.05 9.41 18.98
N GLY A 84 -0.65 8.78 19.92
CA GLY A 84 -0.36 8.99 21.34
C GLY A 84 1.09 8.67 21.69
N SER A 85 1.60 9.30 22.70
CA SER A 85 2.89 9.32 23.38
C SER A 85 3.83 8.08 23.26
N GLY A 86 4.17 7.62 22.08
CA GLY A 86 5.18 6.58 21.82
C GLY A 86 6.26 7.08 20.87
N GLU A 87 7.42 6.46 20.88
CA GLU A 87 8.42 6.66 19.84
C GLU A 87 7.81 6.24 18.50
N LEU A 88 7.60 7.24 17.63
CA LEU A 88 7.04 7.02 16.32
C LEU A 88 8.13 6.52 15.38
N ASP A 89 7.92 5.35 14.79
CA ASP A 89 8.65 4.96 13.62
C ASP A 89 7.82 5.28 12.38
N TYR A 90 8.49 5.65 11.30
CA TYR A 90 7.86 6.08 10.06
C TYR A 90 8.14 5.08 8.93
N TRP A 91 7.22 5.01 7.99
CA TRP A 91 7.38 4.19 6.81
C TRP A 91 8.57 4.64 5.96
N ASN A 92 9.37 3.66 5.48
CA ASN A 92 10.53 3.89 4.62
C ASN A 92 10.43 3.02 3.37
N ILE A 93 10.37 3.66 2.20
CA ILE A 93 10.25 3.00 0.90
C ILE A 93 11.39 2.00 0.63
N PHE A 94 12.61 2.29 1.08
CA PHE A 94 13.77 1.40 0.89
C PHE A 94 13.64 0.07 1.64
N ASN A 95 12.86 0.05 2.71
CA ASN A 95 12.62 -1.17 3.48
C ASN A 95 11.54 -2.06 2.84
N GLU A 96 10.79 -1.56 1.86
CA GLU A 96 9.90 -2.37 1.03
C GLU A 96 10.65 -3.14 -0.07
N ILE A 97 11.91 -2.75 -0.37
CA ILE A 97 12.71 -3.37 -1.43
C ILE A 97 13.30 -4.69 -0.95
N GLU A 98 13.09 -5.75 -1.72
CA GLU A 98 13.75 -7.04 -1.49
C GLU A 98 15.23 -6.92 -1.86
N PRO A 99 16.16 -7.26 -0.96
CA PRO A 99 17.59 -7.22 -1.29
C PRO A 99 17.99 -8.37 -2.22
N GLY A 100 19.13 -8.21 -2.91
CA GLY A 100 19.70 -9.25 -3.75
C GLY A 100 19.06 -9.34 -5.14
N GLU A 101 18.79 -10.55 -5.62
CA GLU A 101 18.32 -10.81 -6.99
C GLU A 101 16.96 -10.16 -7.31
N HIS A 102 16.08 -9.99 -6.31
CA HIS A 102 14.76 -9.40 -6.46
C HIS A 102 14.71 -7.88 -6.25
N MET A 103 15.88 -7.22 -6.10
CA MET A 103 15.94 -5.78 -5.87
C MET A 103 15.33 -4.99 -7.04
N LEU A 104 15.75 -5.29 -8.26
CA LEU A 104 15.28 -4.59 -9.45
C LEU A 104 13.77 -4.76 -9.64
N GLU A 105 13.27 -5.98 -9.50
CA GLU A 105 11.83 -6.28 -9.56
C GLU A 105 11.04 -5.45 -8.54
N SER A 106 11.50 -5.44 -7.28
CA SER A 106 10.83 -4.65 -6.22
C SER A 106 10.79 -3.16 -6.55
N VAL A 107 11.89 -2.59 -7.06
CA VAL A 107 11.95 -1.17 -7.40
C VAL A 107 11.06 -0.84 -8.61
N ILE A 108 10.99 -1.72 -9.59
CA ILE A 108 10.06 -1.57 -10.74
C ILE A 108 8.61 -1.52 -10.26
N GLU A 109 8.19 -2.44 -9.40
CA GLU A 109 6.82 -2.49 -8.88
C GLU A 109 6.46 -1.26 -8.04
N ILE A 110 7.36 -0.86 -7.13
CA ILE A 110 7.21 0.36 -6.34
C ILE A 110 7.01 1.57 -7.26
N SER A 111 7.84 1.69 -8.29
CA SER A 111 7.76 2.80 -9.24
C SER A 111 6.45 2.77 -10.04
N LYS A 112 6.01 1.59 -10.49
CA LYS A 112 4.72 1.43 -11.17
C LYS A 112 3.55 1.86 -10.29
N SER A 113 3.53 1.42 -9.03
CA SER A 113 2.46 1.75 -8.09
C SER A 113 2.38 3.27 -7.84
N LEU A 114 3.50 3.92 -7.58
CA LEU A 114 3.54 5.36 -7.30
C LEU A 114 3.15 6.24 -8.48
N PHE A 115 3.42 5.81 -9.71
CA PHE A 115 3.13 6.58 -10.93
C PHE A 115 1.86 6.09 -11.66
N ALA A 116 1.12 5.16 -11.08
CA ALA A 116 -0.02 4.53 -11.74
C ALA A 116 -1.09 5.55 -12.20
N GLU A 117 -1.41 6.53 -11.37
CA GLU A 117 -2.42 7.55 -11.69
C GLU A 117 -1.95 8.49 -12.81
N GLN A 118 -0.69 8.92 -12.76
CA GLN A 118 -0.12 9.80 -13.80
C GLN A 118 -0.05 9.09 -15.15
N CYS A 119 0.20 7.78 -15.15
CA CYS A 119 0.23 6.99 -16.38
C CYS A 119 -1.17 6.74 -16.95
N LYS A 120 -2.22 6.70 -16.13
CA LYS A 120 -3.60 6.49 -16.59
C LYS A 120 -4.28 7.77 -17.09
N ASN A 121 -4.02 8.89 -16.44
CA ASN A 121 -4.77 10.14 -16.61
C ASN A 121 -4.15 11.11 -17.62
N THR A 122 -3.43 10.62 -18.64
CA THR A 122 -2.76 11.46 -19.62
C THR A 122 -2.84 10.93 -21.04
N ASN A 123 -2.99 11.86 -22.00
CA ASN A 123 -2.83 11.56 -23.44
C ASN A 123 -1.35 11.57 -23.87
N GLN A 124 -0.43 12.03 -22.98
CA GLN A 124 1.01 12.13 -23.23
C GLN A 124 1.77 11.18 -22.29
N ILE A 125 1.54 9.90 -22.44
CA ILE A 125 2.05 8.83 -21.58
C ILE A 125 3.59 8.77 -21.50
N PHE A 126 4.29 9.40 -22.44
CA PHE A 126 5.75 9.47 -22.45
C PHE A 126 6.31 10.11 -21.17
N PHE A 127 5.79 11.28 -20.76
CA PHE A 127 6.32 12.02 -19.62
C PHE A 127 6.22 11.25 -18.29
N PRO A 128 5.08 10.72 -17.89
CA PRO A 128 4.98 9.95 -16.66
C PRO A 128 5.77 8.63 -16.71
N ASN A 129 5.87 7.96 -17.86
CA ASN A 129 6.71 6.79 -17.98
C ASN A 129 8.20 7.12 -17.83
N ALA A 130 8.70 8.17 -18.49
CA ALA A 130 10.07 8.61 -18.34
C ALA A 130 10.37 9.07 -16.90
N ALA A 131 9.46 9.81 -16.27
CA ALA A 131 9.58 10.23 -14.87
C ALA A 131 9.63 9.04 -13.91
N LYS A 132 8.78 8.02 -14.13
CA LYS A 132 8.79 6.76 -13.38
C LYS A 132 10.12 6.03 -13.52
N ASP A 133 10.67 5.96 -14.72
CA ASP A 133 11.95 5.29 -14.97
C ASP A 133 13.12 6.06 -14.32
N ILE A 134 13.11 7.40 -14.35
CA ILE A 134 14.11 8.20 -13.62
C ILE A 134 13.96 8.02 -12.10
N PHE A 135 12.74 7.96 -11.56
CA PHE A 135 12.51 7.64 -10.15
C PHE A 135 13.09 6.27 -9.78
N MET A 136 12.77 5.25 -10.56
CA MET A 136 13.32 3.90 -10.42
C MET A 136 14.86 3.94 -10.38
N ALA A 137 15.49 4.65 -11.30
CA ALA A 137 16.94 4.79 -11.36
C ALA A 137 17.52 5.49 -10.13
N CYS A 138 16.87 6.55 -9.61
CA CYS A 138 17.28 7.19 -8.36
C CYS A 138 17.22 6.24 -7.17
N VAL A 139 16.15 5.46 -7.05
CA VAL A 139 16.01 4.46 -5.97
C VAL A 139 17.09 3.38 -6.09
N LEU A 140 17.35 2.86 -7.30
CA LEU A 140 18.42 1.89 -7.54
C LEU A 140 19.81 2.47 -7.21
N HIS A 141 20.05 3.73 -7.55
CA HIS A 141 21.29 4.42 -7.18
C HIS A 141 21.48 4.44 -5.66
N PHE A 142 20.45 4.78 -4.90
CA PHE A 142 20.50 4.73 -3.44
C PHE A 142 20.77 3.33 -2.92
N MET A 143 20.12 2.31 -3.47
CA MET A 143 20.33 0.93 -3.06
C MET A 143 21.75 0.41 -3.35
N ARG A 144 22.39 0.93 -4.40
CA ARG A 144 23.74 0.50 -4.82
C ARG A 144 24.87 1.30 -4.17
N SER A 145 24.66 2.60 -3.92
CA SER A 145 25.74 3.53 -3.58
C SER A 145 25.63 4.18 -2.22
N VAL A 146 24.42 4.22 -1.62
CA VAL A 146 24.21 4.84 -0.33
C VAL A 146 24.19 3.77 0.77
N PRO A 147 24.91 3.96 1.88
CA PRO A 147 24.87 3.04 3.02
C PRO A 147 23.44 2.92 3.59
N PRO A 148 23.07 1.79 4.21
CA PRO A 148 21.69 1.57 4.71
C PRO A 148 21.14 2.70 5.58
N GLN A 149 21.96 3.30 6.43
CA GLN A 149 21.57 4.42 7.32
C GLN A 149 21.19 5.70 6.57
N GLY A 150 21.70 5.88 5.34
CA GLY A 150 21.38 7.00 4.47
C GLY A 150 20.18 6.75 3.55
N ARG A 151 19.66 5.53 3.48
CA ARG A 151 18.52 5.15 2.64
C ARG A 151 17.22 5.52 3.31
N THR A 152 16.85 6.79 3.24
CA THR A 152 15.64 7.33 3.87
C THR A 152 14.78 8.08 2.86
N ASN A 153 13.47 8.13 3.11
CA ASN A 153 12.55 8.94 2.28
C ASN A 153 13.02 10.38 2.19
N LYS A 154 13.44 10.97 3.32
CA LYS A 154 13.96 12.35 3.37
C LYS A 154 15.15 12.55 2.46
N ALA A 155 16.11 11.62 2.45
CA ALA A 155 17.31 11.72 1.61
C ALA A 155 16.97 11.58 0.12
N LEU A 156 16.05 10.67 -0.24
CA LEU A 156 15.58 10.49 -1.61
C LEU A 156 14.88 11.74 -2.13
N VAL A 157 13.95 12.29 -1.35
CA VAL A 157 13.22 13.53 -1.68
C VAL A 157 14.20 14.69 -1.88
N HIS A 158 15.15 14.85 -0.97
CA HIS A 158 16.18 15.89 -1.08
C HIS A 158 17.02 15.69 -2.35
N TYR A 159 17.47 14.48 -2.63
CA TYR A 159 18.26 14.17 -3.83
C TYR A 159 17.50 14.55 -5.10
N ILE A 160 16.27 14.10 -5.27
CA ILE A 160 15.47 14.36 -6.49
C ILE A 160 15.17 15.85 -6.66
N ASN A 161 14.89 16.58 -5.59
CA ASN A 161 14.51 17.99 -5.65
C ASN A 161 15.70 18.95 -5.76
N SER A 162 16.89 18.56 -5.27
CA SER A 162 18.04 19.47 -5.16
C SER A 162 19.18 19.15 -6.13
N THR A 163 19.19 17.96 -6.74
CA THR A 163 20.24 17.56 -7.68
C THR A 163 19.96 18.14 -9.06
N PRO A 164 20.89 18.89 -9.65
CA PRO A 164 20.77 19.39 -11.03
C PRO A 164 20.59 18.24 -12.02
N THR A 165 19.77 18.45 -13.06
CA THR A 165 19.45 17.42 -14.08
C THR A 165 20.69 16.81 -14.72
N ARG A 166 21.73 17.63 -14.98
CA ARG A 166 23.03 17.15 -15.50
C ARG A 166 23.71 16.13 -14.59
N GLN A 167 23.56 16.26 -13.27
CA GLN A 167 24.13 15.31 -12.31
C GLN A 167 23.30 14.01 -12.27
N ILE A 168 21.98 14.10 -12.38
CA ILE A 168 21.12 12.91 -12.54
C ILE A 168 21.49 12.18 -13.83
N LYS A 169 21.68 12.90 -14.95
CA LYS A 169 22.15 12.32 -16.21
C LYS A 169 23.52 11.64 -16.07
N ALA A 170 24.46 12.25 -15.36
CA ALA A 170 25.77 11.67 -15.09
C ALA A 170 25.66 10.39 -14.23
N MET A 171 24.78 10.39 -13.24
CA MET A 171 24.49 9.20 -12.43
C MET A 171 23.92 8.08 -13.30
N LEU A 172 22.95 8.34 -14.17
CA LEU A 172 22.42 7.34 -15.11
C LEU A 172 23.50 6.77 -16.02
N ALA A 173 24.36 7.63 -16.56
CA ALA A 173 25.46 7.24 -17.45
C ALA A 173 26.50 6.35 -16.77
N SER A 174 26.62 6.43 -15.44
CA SER A 174 27.59 5.63 -14.66
C SER A 174 27.19 4.14 -14.49
N TYR A 175 25.93 3.80 -14.79
CA TYR A 175 25.41 2.43 -14.72
C TYR A 175 25.04 1.94 -16.11
N ASP A 176 25.56 0.79 -16.53
CA ASP A 176 25.31 0.24 -17.86
C ASP A 176 23.85 -0.05 -18.12
N ASP A 177 23.13 -0.56 -17.12
CA ASP A 177 21.69 -0.89 -17.18
C ASP A 177 20.78 0.33 -17.13
N LEU A 178 21.27 1.50 -16.69
CA LEU A 178 20.47 2.74 -16.62
C LEU A 178 20.83 3.74 -17.72
N ARG A 179 21.93 3.52 -18.43
CA ARG A 179 22.49 4.46 -19.42
C ARG A 179 21.49 4.86 -20.51
N ALA A 180 20.65 3.94 -20.97
CA ALA A 180 19.64 4.25 -21.99
C ALA A 180 18.65 5.34 -21.56
N MET A 181 18.40 5.48 -20.26
CA MET A 181 17.47 6.49 -19.70
C MET A 181 18.03 7.92 -19.79
N THR A 182 19.32 8.11 -20.09
CA THR A 182 19.89 9.44 -20.34
C THR A 182 19.21 10.18 -21.49
N SER A 183 18.63 9.44 -22.44
CA SER A 183 17.87 10.01 -23.57
C SER A 183 16.59 10.75 -23.15
N TYR A 184 16.03 10.43 -21.98
CA TYR A 184 14.84 11.12 -21.46
C TYR A 184 15.16 12.56 -21.00
N ILE A 185 16.39 12.79 -20.57
CA ILE A 185 16.89 14.06 -19.99
C ILE A 185 18.19 14.50 -20.65
N ASP A 186 18.28 14.39 -21.96
CA ASP A 186 19.52 14.62 -22.70
C ASP A 186 19.99 16.09 -22.67
N ASN A 187 19.07 17.04 -22.81
CA ASN A 187 19.34 18.47 -22.77
C ASN A 187 18.48 19.15 -21.72
N GLU A 188 19.09 19.78 -20.71
CA GLU A 188 18.41 20.47 -19.60
C GLU A 188 17.40 21.53 -20.06
N ASP A 189 17.71 22.25 -21.16
CA ASP A 189 16.88 23.31 -21.68
C ASP A 189 15.74 22.83 -22.58
N SER A 190 15.70 21.54 -22.89
CA SER A 190 14.65 21.01 -23.76
C SER A 190 13.30 20.92 -23.05
N PRO A 191 12.19 21.23 -23.73
CA PRO A 191 10.85 21.05 -23.18
C PRO A 191 10.57 19.61 -22.73
N GLN A 192 11.17 18.63 -23.40
CA GLN A 192 11.07 17.22 -23.03
C GLN A 192 11.65 16.97 -21.64
N THR A 193 12.89 17.37 -21.41
CA THR A 193 13.57 17.20 -20.11
C THR A 193 12.82 17.92 -18.99
N GLN A 194 12.41 19.16 -19.23
CA GLN A 194 11.65 19.95 -18.26
C GLN A 194 10.30 19.27 -17.94
N GLY A 195 9.61 18.72 -18.93
CA GLY A 195 8.37 17.98 -18.73
C GLY A 195 8.55 16.72 -17.89
N VAL A 196 9.57 15.91 -18.19
CA VAL A 196 9.89 14.69 -17.42
C VAL A 196 10.23 15.03 -15.97
N MET A 197 11.10 16.00 -15.74
CA MET A 197 11.51 16.42 -14.40
C MET A 197 10.35 17.06 -13.61
N SER A 198 9.47 17.80 -14.28
CA SER A 198 8.28 18.39 -13.66
C SER A 198 7.34 17.31 -13.12
N VAL A 199 7.04 16.28 -13.91
CA VAL A 199 6.20 15.15 -13.49
C VAL A 199 6.85 14.42 -12.31
N LEU A 200 8.15 14.12 -12.41
CA LEU A 200 8.90 13.46 -11.33
C LEU A 200 8.78 14.24 -10.01
N GLN A 201 9.10 15.53 -10.05
CA GLN A 201 9.07 16.39 -8.88
C GLN A 201 7.66 16.59 -8.33
N GLN A 202 6.64 16.60 -9.19
CA GLN A 202 5.24 16.66 -8.76
C GLN A 202 4.89 15.43 -7.93
N VAL A 203 5.11 14.23 -8.45
CA VAL A 203 4.81 12.98 -7.73
C VAL A 203 5.55 12.93 -6.40
N ILE A 204 6.84 13.29 -6.38
CA ILE A 204 7.62 13.28 -5.14
C ILE A 204 7.06 14.25 -4.09
N ARG A 205 6.63 15.44 -4.50
CA ARG A 205 6.05 16.44 -3.57
C ARG A 205 4.67 16.00 -3.06
N GLU A 206 3.89 15.29 -3.86
CA GLU A 206 2.55 14.83 -3.48
C GLU A 206 2.60 13.59 -2.58
N VAL A 207 3.52 12.68 -2.85
CA VAL A 207 3.63 11.38 -2.20
C VAL A 207 4.39 11.47 -0.86
N PHE A 208 5.54 12.17 -0.84
CA PHE A 208 6.40 12.23 0.33
C PHE A 208 6.19 13.51 1.15
N ILE A 209 5.01 13.66 1.73
CA ILE A 209 4.66 14.77 2.61
C ILE A 209 4.46 14.31 4.05
N GLY A 210 4.54 15.25 5.00
CA GLY A 210 4.30 15.02 6.41
C GLY A 210 5.13 13.85 6.96
N ASN A 211 4.51 12.88 7.57
CA ASN A 211 5.18 11.71 8.15
C ASN A 211 5.83 10.79 7.10
N PHE A 212 5.34 10.76 5.87
CA PHE A 212 5.94 9.96 4.79
C PHE A 212 7.26 10.54 4.26
N SER A 213 7.60 11.79 4.60
CA SER A 213 8.90 12.39 4.31
C SER A 213 9.92 12.21 5.43
N LYS A 214 9.54 11.69 6.59
CA LYS A 214 10.42 11.55 7.76
C LYS A 214 11.35 10.34 7.64
N VAL A 215 12.35 10.35 8.50
CA VAL A 215 13.26 9.20 8.66
C VAL A 215 12.56 8.14 9.49
N GLY A 216 12.53 6.91 9.00
CA GLY A 216 11.90 5.78 9.68
C GLY A 216 12.40 4.44 9.20
N THR A 217 11.93 3.38 9.85
CA THR A 217 12.33 2.00 9.55
C THR A 217 11.14 1.07 9.24
N LEU A 218 9.90 1.55 9.33
CA LEU A 218 8.71 0.73 9.09
C LEU A 218 8.61 0.28 7.62
N SER A 219 8.18 -0.95 7.43
CA SER A 219 7.89 -1.57 6.15
C SER A 219 6.77 -2.59 6.33
N LEU A 220 5.76 -2.50 5.49
CA LEU A 220 4.62 -3.44 5.52
C LEU A 220 5.10 -4.85 5.16
N ARG A 221 6.02 -4.97 4.20
CA ARG A 221 6.67 -6.24 3.87
C ARG A 221 7.28 -6.90 5.11
N ASN A 222 8.06 -6.14 5.88
CA ASN A 222 8.73 -6.67 7.07
C ASN A 222 7.73 -7.01 8.18
N LEU A 223 6.67 -6.23 8.33
CA LEU A 223 5.61 -6.50 9.30
C LEU A 223 4.88 -7.80 8.99
N VAL A 224 4.54 -8.05 7.72
CA VAL A 224 3.94 -9.30 7.26
C VAL A 224 4.87 -10.49 7.47
N ARG A 225 6.17 -10.32 7.29
CA ARG A 225 7.17 -11.39 7.51
C ARG A 225 7.41 -11.69 8.97
N LYS A 226 7.49 -10.66 9.81
CA LYS A 226 7.73 -10.78 11.25
C LYS A 226 6.48 -11.18 12.03
N LYS A 227 5.30 -10.69 11.61
CA LYS A 227 4.00 -10.89 12.27
C LYS A 227 4.01 -10.44 13.74
N GLY A 228 3.94 -11.37 14.72
CA GLY A 228 4.05 -11.07 16.15
C GLY A 228 2.72 -10.72 16.83
N GLY A 229 1.59 -11.20 16.28
CA GLY A 229 0.27 -11.01 16.86
C GLY A 229 -0.24 -9.56 16.84
N LYS A 230 0.33 -8.71 15.98
CA LYS A 230 0.11 -7.26 16.00
C LYS A 230 -1.02 -6.84 15.06
N LYS A 231 -1.69 -5.75 15.45
CA LYS A 231 -2.53 -4.97 14.55
C LYS A 231 -1.70 -3.81 13.99
N VAL A 232 -1.86 -3.54 12.71
CA VAL A 232 -1.23 -2.46 11.97
C VAL A 232 -2.35 -1.59 11.42
N PHE A 233 -2.48 -0.39 11.94
CA PHE A 233 -3.46 0.59 11.51
C PHE A 233 -2.82 1.51 10.48
N ILE A 234 -3.34 1.51 9.26
CA ILE A 234 -2.96 2.46 8.21
C ILE A 234 -4.08 3.48 8.14
N GLU A 235 -3.86 4.64 8.73
CA GLU A 235 -4.85 5.70 8.77
C GLU A 235 -4.87 6.50 7.47
N TYR A 236 -6.04 6.56 6.86
CA TYR A 236 -6.32 7.38 5.70
C TYR A 236 -6.87 8.73 6.15
N TYR A 237 -6.04 9.75 6.14
CA TYR A 237 -6.46 11.09 6.55
C TYR A 237 -7.32 11.76 5.47
N LEU A 238 -8.63 11.86 5.71
CA LEU A 238 -9.63 12.24 4.70
C LEU A 238 -9.34 13.58 3.98
N SER A 239 -8.73 14.55 4.67
CA SER A 239 -8.49 15.88 4.09
C SER A 239 -7.44 15.88 2.96
N ILE A 240 -6.51 14.92 2.96
CA ILE A 240 -5.42 14.81 2.00
C ILE A 240 -5.28 13.39 1.43
N GLY A 241 -6.17 12.49 1.82
CA GLY A 241 -6.05 11.06 1.53
C GLY A 241 -6.06 10.74 0.04
N SER A 242 -6.85 11.47 -0.76
CA SER A 242 -6.87 11.26 -2.22
C SER A 242 -5.51 11.52 -2.86
N MET A 243 -4.77 12.53 -2.39
CA MET A 243 -3.41 12.84 -2.87
C MET A 243 -2.41 11.74 -2.45
N LEU A 244 -2.61 11.15 -1.27
CA LEU A 244 -1.75 10.09 -0.73
C LEU A 244 -2.17 8.68 -1.16
N SER A 245 -3.24 8.54 -1.95
CA SER A 245 -3.73 7.24 -2.43
C SER A 245 -2.64 6.37 -3.05
N PRO A 246 -1.68 6.88 -3.85
CA PRO A 246 -0.59 6.07 -4.38
C PRO A 246 0.29 5.44 -3.29
N VAL A 247 0.57 6.16 -2.20
CA VAL A 247 1.36 5.62 -1.07
C VAL A 247 0.61 4.55 -0.31
N TYR A 248 -0.67 4.79 -0.03
CA TYR A 248 -1.51 3.82 0.68
C TYR A 248 -1.67 2.55 -0.14
N SER A 249 -1.94 2.67 -1.44
CA SER A 249 -2.02 1.53 -2.36
C SER A 249 -0.70 0.78 -2.43
N LEU A 250 0.43 1.49 -2.54
CA LEU A 250 1.76 0.87 -2.53
C LEU A 250 2.00 0.08 -1.24
N MET A 251 1.79 0.69 -0.07
CA MET A 251 2.02 0.02 1.21
C MET A 251 1.17 -1.25 1.32
N PHE A 252 -0.10 -1.15 0.98
CA PHE A 252 -1.04 -2.27 1.08
C PHE A 252 -0.68 -3.38 0.08
N ASP A 253 -0.29 -3.02 -1.13
CA ASP A 253 0.14 -3.97 -2.17
C ASP A 253 1.45 -4.68 -1.82
N MET A 254 2.43 -3.97 -1.23
CA MET A 254 3.67 -4.60 -0.75
C MET A 254 3.40 -5.59 0.39
N ALA A 255 2.42 -5.32 1.25
CA ALA A 255 1.98 -6.27 2.26
C ALA A 255 1.34 -7.51 1.63
N ILE A 256 0.50 -7.33 0.61
CA ILE A 256 -0.12 -8.43 -0.14
C ILE A 256 0.96 -9.29 -0.82
N LYS A 257 1.88 -8.67 -1.54
CA LYS A 257 3.01 -9.37 -2.18
C LYS A 257 3.83 -10.17 -1.18
N ALA A 258 4.16 -9.58 -0.03
CA ALA A 258 4.88 -10.26 1.03
C ALA A 258 4.11 -11.47 1.58
N ALA A 259 2.78 -11.38 1.66
CA ALA A 259 1.93 -12.47 2.09
C ALA A 259 1.85 -13.60 1.05
N LEU A 260 1.84 -13.27 -0.25
CA LEU A 260 1.89 -14.24 -1.36
C LEU A 260 3.22 -14.99 -1.43
N GLY A 261 4.34 -14.31 -1.16
CA GLY A 261 5.69 -14.90 -1.18
C GLY A 261 5.99 -15.84 0.00
N ARG A 262 5.02 -16.12 0.87
CA ARG A 262 5.18 -17.02 2.00
C ARG A 262 5.11 -18.48 1.56
N LYS A 263 5.89 -19.34 2.19
CA LYS A 263 5.65 -20.79 2.15
C LYS A 263 4.33 -21.09 2.88
N ARG A 264 3.66 -22.22 2.57
CA ARG A 264 2.56 -22.74 3.40
C ARG A 264 3.00 -22.66 4.85
N SER A 265 2.47 -21.71 5.58
CA SER A 265 2.96 -21.41 6.90
C SER A 265 1.86 -21.51 7.93
N ALA A 266 2.27 -21.69 9.16
CA ALA A 266 1.47 -21.36 10.31
C ALA A 266 1.04 -19.89 10.25
N GLY A 267 -0.18 -19.61 10.70
CA GLY A 267 -0.72 -18.29 10.92
C GLY A 267 -1.28 -17.58 9.70
N ASN A 268 -1.87 -16.44 9.96
CA ASN A 268 -2.68 -15.70 8.99
C ASN A 268 -2.19 -14.26 8.82
N VAL A 269 -2.47 -13.69 7.64
CA VAL A 269 -2.41 -12.26 7.37
C VAL A 269 -3.82 -11.79 7.05
N TYR A 270 -4.37 -10.98 7.95
CA TYR A 270 -5.69 -10.39 7.78
C TYR A 270 -5.54 -9.02 7.14
N PHE A 271 -6.26 -8.78 6.06
CA PHE A 271 -6.39 -7.49 5.39
C PHE A 271 -7.81 -6.99 5.56
N ILE A 272 -7.98 -5.88 6.25
CA ILE A 272 -9.29 -5.32 6.58
C ILE A 272 -9.39 -3.91 6.03
N THR A 273 -10.42 -3.61 5.27
CA THR A 273 -10.74 -2.28 4.78
C THR A 273 -12.24 -2.08 4.67
N ASP A 274 -12.77 -1.07 5.36
CA ASP A 274 -14.20 -0.72 5.30
C ASP A 274 -14.58 0.03 4.01
N GLU A 275 -13.61 0.66 3.33
CA GLU A 275 -13.82 1.41 2.09
C GLU A 275 -12.76 1.02 1.05
N PHE A 276 -12.94 -0.16 0.42
CA PHE A 276 -11.94 -0.75 -0.48
C PHE A 276 -11.64 0.11 -1.72
N ARG A 277 -12.59 0.91 -2.18
CA ARG A 277 -12.39 1.82 -3.34
C ARG A 277 -11.27 2.85 -3.15
N LEU A 278 -10.85 3.12 -1.90
CA LEU A 278 -9.78 4.06 -1.58
C LEU A 278 -8.38 3.45 -1.74
N LEU A 279 -8.30 2.19 -2.12
CA LEU A 279 -7.07 1.47 -2.46
C LEU A 279 -7.09 1.03 -3.93
N PRO A 280 -7.09 1.97 -4.89
CA PRO A 280 -7.06 1.63 -6.30
C PRO A 280 -5.70 1.03 -6.71
N ASN A 281 -5.66 0.33 -7.83
CA ASN A 281 -4.41 -0.12 -8.47
C ASN A 281 -3.53 -1.08 -7.63
N LEU A 282 -4.14 -1.91 -6.78
CA LEU A 282 -3.41 -2.99 -6.12
C LEU A 282 -3.05 -4.06 -7.17
N GLU A 283 -1.75 -4.23 -7.44
CA GLU A 283 -1.30 -5.16 -8.50
C GLU A 283 -1.50 -6.63 -8.14
N HIS A 284 -1.41 -6.97 -6.85
CA HIS A 284 -1.41 -8.36 -6.38
C HIS A 284 -2.75 -8.83 -5.79
N ILE A 285 -3.80 -8.01 -5.83
CA ILE A 285 -5.07 -8.31 -5.15
C ILE A 285 -5.78 -9.53 -5.75
N ASP A 286 -5.84 -9.64 -7.06
CA ASP A 286 -6.49 -10.75 -7.76
C ASP A 286 -5.79 -12.10 -7.51
N ASP A 287 -4.46 -12.14 -7.51
CA ASP A 287 -3.71 -13.33 -7.12
C ASP A 287 -3.96 -13.69 -5.64
N ALA A 288 -4.00 -12.69 -4.78
CA ALA A 288 -4.17 -12.91 -3.36
C ALA A 288 -5.57 -13.43 -2.98
N VAL A 289 -6.63 -12.94 -3.61
CA VAL A 289 -7.99 -13.44 -3.35
C VAL A 289 -8.25 -14.80 -4.00
N ASN A 290 -7.60 -15.10 -5.13
CA ASN A 290 -7.79 -16.37 -5.82
C ASN A 290 -6.88 -17.51 -5.31
N PHE A 291 -5.63 -17.20 -4.91
CA PHE A 291 -4.63 -18.20 -4.53
C PHE A 291 -4.14 -18.09 -3.07
N GLY A 292 -4.37 -16.95 -2.42
CA GLY A 292 -3.80 -16.65 -1.09
C GLY A 292 -4.38 -17.47 0.06
N ARG A 293 -5.52 -18.15 -0.14
CA ARG A 293 -6.19 -18.94 0.90
C ARG A 293 -5.24 -19.97 1.54
N SER A 294 -4.50 -20.71 0.74
CA SER A 294 -3.57 -21.75 1.20
C SER A 294 -2.33 -21.17 1.92
N LEU A 295 -2.08 -19.88 1.74
CA LEU A 295 -1.01 -19.11 2.37
C LEU A 295 -1.45 -18.37 3.65
N GLY A 296 -2.71 -18.58 4.08
CA GLY A 296 -3.28 -17.92 5.25
C GLY A 296 -3.68 -16.47 5.03
N ILE A 297 -3.80 -16.03 3.78
CA ILE A 297 -4.28 -14.67 3.46
C ILE A 297 -5.80 -14.64 3.64
N LYS A 298 -6.30 -13.58 4.30
CA LYS A 298 -7.72 -13.37 4.55
C LYS A 298 -8.08 -11.91 4.33
N PHE A 299 -8.93 -11.67 3.33
CA PHE A 299 -9.47 -10.35 3.05
C PHE A 299 -10.85 -10.17 3.69
N MET A 300 -11.07 -8.99 4.22
CA MET A 300 -12.35 -8.48 4.66
C MET A 300 -12.50 -7.08 4.11
N ILE A 301 -13.32 -6.93 3.07
CA ILE A 301 -13.49 -5.66 2.36
C ILE A 301 -14.92 -5.16 2.44
N GLY A 302 -15.07 -3.83 2.58
CA GLY A 302 -16.33 -3.13 2.48
C GLY A 302 -16.43 -2.37 1.17
N ILE A 303 -17.57 -2.50 0.49
CA ILE A 303 -17.92 -1.75 -0.72
C ILE A 303 -19.36 -1.26 -0.62
N GLN A 304 -19.68 -0.17 -1.30
CA GLN A 304 -21.04 0.34 -1.34
C GLN A 304 -21.85 -0.28 -2.46
N ASN A 305 -21.23 -0.49 -3.60
CA ASN A 305 -21.76 -1.20 -4.75
C ASN A 305 -20.62 -1.90 -5.51
N VAL A 306 -20.96 -2.80 -6.40
CA VAL A 306 -19.99 -3.61 -7.16
C VAL A 306 -19.29 -2.77 -8.22
N GLU A 307 -19.95 -1.74 -8.73
CA GLU A 307 -19.44 -0.80 -9.74
C GLU A 307 -18.14 -0.13 -9.28
N GLN A 308 -17.97 0.12 -7.99
CA GLN A 308 -16.74 0.68 -7.43
C GLN A 308 -15.49 -0.16 -7.75
N ILE A 309 -15.61 -1.49 -7.80
CA ILE A 309 -14.50 -2.37 -8.17
C ILE A 309 -14.23 -2.28 -9.67
N TYR A 310 -15.28 -2.21 -10.50
CA TYR A 310 -15.12 -2.02 -11.95
C TYR A 310 -14.45 -0.69 -12.29
N GLU A 311 -14.81 0.39 -11.60
CA GLU A 311 -14.19 1.71 -11.77
C GLU A 311 -12.70 1.71 -11.40
N CYS A 312 -12.33 1.04 -10.29
CA CYS A 312 -10.95 1.01 -9.81
C CYS A 312 -10.03 0.10 -10.62
N TYR A 313 -10.54 -1.06 -11.09
CA TYR A 313 -9.70 -2.14 -11.62
C TYR A 313 -9.98 -2.48 -13.10
N GLY A 314 -11.03 -1.93 -13.69
CA GLY A 314 -11.50 -2.32 -15.02
C GLY A 314 -12.25 -3.66 -15.04
N GLU A 315 -12.89 -3.99 -16.16
CA GLU A 315 -13.86 -5.09 -16.21
C GLU A 315 -13.24 -6.47 -15.94
N GLU A 316 -12.14 -6.81 -16.59
CA GLU A 316 -11.53 -8.14 -16.45
C GLU A 316 -11.00 -8.39 -15.03
N ARG A 317 -10.23 -7.44 -14.48
CA ARG A 317 -9.67 -7.58 -13.14
C ARG A 317 -10.75 -7.53 -12.07
N ALA A 318 -11.76 -6.68 -12.24
CA ALA A 318 -12.88 -6.59 -11.31
C ALA A 318 -13.62 -7.94 -11.21
N ARG A 319 -13.87 -8.62 -12.33
CA ARG A 319 -14.47 -9.96 -12.35
C ARG A 319 -13.58 -10.99 -11.63
N SER A 320 -12.27 -10.96 -11.86
CA SER A 320 -11.31 -11.84 -11.19
C SER A 320 -11.31 -11.62 -9.67
N ILE A 321 -11.24 -10.37 -9.23
CA ILE A 321 -11.29 -10.00 -7.80
C ILE A 321 -12.59 -10.47 -7.17
N LEU A 322 -13.74 -10.15 -7.80
CA LEU A 322 -15.06 -10.52 -7.28
C LEU A 322 -15.22 -12.03 -7.17
N SER A 323 -14.68 -12.81 -8.13
CA SER A 323 -14.76 -14.28 -8.10
C SER A 323 -14.05 -14.87 -6.87
N GLY A 324 -12.99 -14.24 -6.38
CA GLY A 324 -12.31 -14.67 -5.16
C GLY A 324 -13.13 -14.52 -3.87
N PHE A 325 -14.19 -13.71 -3.89
CA PHE A 325 -15.12 -13.53 -2.76
C PHE A 325 -16.43 -14.33 -2.90
N LEU A 326 -16.66 -14.98 -4.04
CA LEU A 326 -17.93 -15.67 -4.38
C LEU A 326 -18.02 -17.12 -3.88
N THR A 327 -17.43 -17.46 -2.76
CA THR A 327 -17.53 -18.84 -2.26
C THR A 327 -18.21 -18.93 -0.90
#